data_b457c00fb335540bdea48b3691355c64
#
_entry.id   b457c00fb335540bdea48b3691355c64
#
_cell.length_a   1.000
_cell.length_b   1.000
_cell.length_c   1.000
_cell.angle_alpha   90.00
_cell.angle_beta   90.00
_cell.angle_gamma   90.00
#
_symmetry.space_group_name_H-M   'P 1'
#
loop_
_entity.id
_entity.type
_entity.pdbx_description
1 polymer ?
#
loop_
_entity_poly.entity_id
_entity_poly.type
_entity_poly.pdbx_seq_one_letter_code
_entity_poly.pdbx_strand_id
1 'polypeptide(L)'
;MTTQGLFGSLVEIDEESTQRWYVGAKEWGCACGDCSNFLALARKRQLPVSVLESLDKLGIPPEKATYVCHLYDNEKGHLYQFSYRIAGNILSGEPNSKEAGQCCHEPYPYDAPGFPEPHFDLEFWVTLPWVLDKPRKCRQGEGE
;
A
#
# COMPACT_ATOMS: atom_id res chain seq x y z
N MET A 1 8.37 11.19 18.01
CA MET A 1 8.07 11.32 16.57
C MET A 1 9.29 11.71 15.80
N THR A 2 9.39 11.24 14.60
CA THR A 2 10.49 11.56 13.72
C THR A 2 10.00 12.31 12.50
N THR A 3 10.82 13.23 12.00
CA THR A 3 10.52 14.00 10.81
C THR A 3 11.41 13.50 9.68
N GLN A 4 10.83 13.21 8.54
CA GLN A 4 11.60 12.69 7.40
C GLN A 4 10.93 13.02 6.09
N GLY A 5 11.69 12.91 5.01
CA GLY A 5 11.15 13.05 3.66
C GLY A 5 10.60 11.72 3.18
N LEU A 6 9.46 11.75 2.49
CA LEU A 6 8.84 10.55 2.00
C LEU A 6 8.08 10.88 0.72
N PHE A 7 8.62 10.42 -0.41
CA PHE A 7 8.01 10.64 -1.73
C PHE A 7 7.57 12.07 -1.98
N GLY A 8 8.48 13.00 -1.77
CA GLY A 8 8.21 14.42 -2.06
C GLY A 8 7.56 15.21 -0.96
N SER A 9 7.18 14.56 0.12
CA SER A 9 6.57 15.24 1.26
C SER A 9 7.48 15.20 2.47
N LEU A 10 7.38 16.22 3.33
CA LEU A 10 8.02 16.20 4.63
C LEU A 10 6.95 15.75 5.60
N VAL A 11 7.21 14.70 6.34
CA VAL A 11 6.22 14.10 7.23
C VAL A 11 6.78 13.93 8.64
N GLU A 12 5.86 13.91 9.58
CA GLU A 12 6.19 13.64 10.97
C GLU A 12 5.52 12.31 11.28
N ILE A 13 6.27 11.33 11.75
CA ILE A 13 5.79 9.97 11.93
C ILE A 13 5.95 9.52 13.38
N ASP A 14 4.87 8.93 13.92
CA ASP A 14 4.92 8.25 15.19
C ASP A 14 5.22 6.78 14.85
N GLU A 15 6.51 6.46 14.81
CA GLU A 15 6.95 5.13 14.40
C GLU A 15 6.48 4.04 15.34
N GLU A 16 6.51 4.32 16.64
CA GLU A 16 6.10 3.32 17.61
C GLU A 16 4.63 2.96 17.48
N SER A 17 3.77 3.96 17.36
CA SER A 17 2.34 3.70 17.22
C SER A 17 2.04 2.99 15.91
N THR A 18 2.73 3.38 14.85
CA THR A 18 2.55 2.73 13.55
C THR A 18 2.93 1.26 13.62
N GLN A 19 4.11 0.97 14.14
CA GLN A 19 4.58 -0.42 14.22
C GLN A 19 3.72 -1.26 15.14
N ARG A 20 3.27 -0.69 16.25
CA ARG A 20 2.43 -1.41 17.18
C ARG A 20 1.11 -1.81 16.54
N TRP A 21 0.52 -0.91 15.76
CA TRP A 21 -0.72 -1.24 15.08
C TRP A 21 -0.52 -2.39 14.09
N TYR A 22 0.58 -2.33 13.30
CA TYR A 22 0.82 -3.35 12.29
C TYR A 22 1.16 -4.72 12.89
N VAL A 23 1.75 -4.74 14.07
CA VAL A 23 2.01 -6.03 14.74
C VAL A 23 0.70 -6.77 15.00
N GLY A 24 -0.35 -6.05 15.38
CA GLY A 24 -1.64 -6.67 15.65
C GLY A 24 -2.55 -6.77 14.45
N ALA A 25 -2.15 -6.23 13.30
CA ALA A 25 -3.00 -6.20 12.12
C ALA A 25 -2.95 -7.52 11.38
N LYS A 26 -4.00 -7.77 10.59
CA LYS A 26 -4.03 -8.93 9.72
C LYS A 26 -3.53 -8.53 8.34
N GLU A 27 -3.18 -9.52 7.54
CA GLU A 27 -2.87 -9.28 6.15
C GLU A 27 -4.12 -8.77 5.45
N TRP A 28 -3.95 -8.16 4.30
CA TRP A 28 -5.06 -7.66 3.51
C TRP A 28 -6.08 -8.77 3.31
N GLY A 29 -7.33 -8.49 3.64
CA GLY A 29 -8.32 -9.55 3.86
C GLY A 29 -9.19 -9.96 2.69
N CYS A 30 -9.09 -9.29 1.54
CA CYS A 30 -9.92 -9.63 0.40
C CYS A 30 -9.39 -10.91 -0.26
N ALA A 31 -10.28 -11.88 -0.51
CA ALA A 31 -9.89 -13.15 -1.09
C ALA A 31 -10.07 -13.24 -2.60
N CYS A 32 -10.38 -12.13 -3.28
CA CYS A 32 -10.54 -12.18 -4.73
C CYS A 32 -9.18 -12.45 -5.40
N GLY A 33 -9.22 -12.83 -6.68
CA GLY A 33 -8.00 -13.15 -7.42
C GLY A 33 -7.01 -12.00 -7.48
N ASP A 34 -7.49 -10.78 -7.71
CA ASP A 34 -6.62 -9.61 -7.79
C ASP A 34 -5.87 -9.39 -6.47
N CYS A 35 -6.58 -9.49 -5.35
CA CYS A 35 -5.96 -9.29 -4.05
C CYS A 35 -5.05 -10.46 -3.68
N SER A 36 -5.42 -11.68 -4.06
CA SER A 36 -4.57 -12.85 -3.82
C SER A 36 -3.25 -12.73 -4.58
N ASN A 37 -3.29 -12.19 -5.80
CA ASN A 37 -2.07 -11.97 -6.57
C ASN A 37 -1.17 -10.94 -5.88
N PHE A 38 -1.76 -9.84 -5.38
CA PHE A 38 -1.00 -8.84 -4.64
C PHE A 38 -0.36 -9.48 -3.40
N LEU A 39 -1.14 -10.25 -2.63
CA LEU A 39 -0.62 -10.85 -1.42
C LEU A 39 0.53 -11.83 -1.70
N ALA A 40 0.42 -12.60 -2.78
CA ALA A 40 1.50 -13.52 -3.14
C ALA A 40 2.80 -12.79 -3.40
N LEU A 41 2.72 -11.65 -4.09
CA LEU A 41 3.89 -10.84 -4.37
C LEU A 41 4.43 -10.16 -3.11
N ALA A 42 3.52 -9.63 -2.28
CA ALA A 42 3.91 -8.92 -1.07
C ALA A 42 4.59 -9.87 -0.08
N ARG A 43 4.05 -11.07 0.10
CA ARG A 43 4.62 -12.06 1.03
C ARG A 43 6.02 -12.49 0.62
N LYS A 44 6.28 -12.57 -0.69
CA LYS A 44 7.57 -12.96 -1.20
C LYS A 44 8.49 -11.77 -1.43
N ARG A 45 8.04 -10.57 -1.04
CA ARG A 45 8.80 -9.33 -1.19
C ARG A 45 9.19 -9.07 -2.64
N GLN A 46 8.25 -9.32 -3.55
CA GLN A 46 8.45 -9.11 -4.98
C GLN A 46 7.75 -7.84 -5.45
N LEU A 47 7.81 -6.80 -4.64
CA LEU A 47 7.35 -5.47 -4.98
C LEU A 47 8.58 -4.63 -5.34
N PRO A 48 8.40 -3.46 -5.97
CA PRO A 48 9.54 -2.62 -6.32
C PRO A 48 10.41 -2.28 -5.12
N VAL A 49 11.71 -2.16 -5.34
CA VAL A 49 12.66 -1.89 -4.27
C VAL A 49 12.32 -0.63 -3.50
N SER A 50 11.90 0.44 -4.19
CA SER A 50 11.55 1.69 -3.51
C SER A 50 10.39 1.51 -2.54
N VAL A 51 9.42 0.67 -2.89
CA VAL A 51 8.29 0.36 -2.02
C VAL A 51 8.79 -0.40 -0.80
N LEU A 52 9.56 -1.46 -1.02
CA LEU A 52 10.06 -2.30 0.07
C LEU A 52 10.95 -1.54 1.02
N GLU A 53 11.83 -0.70 0.49
CA GLU A 53 12.71 0.09 1.34
C GLU A 53 11.94 1.06 2.22
N SER A 54 10.92 1.71 1.66
CA SER A 54 10.09 2.63 2.42
C SER A 54 9.36 1.91 3.54
N LEU A 55 8.79 0.75 3.24
CA LEU A 55 8.06 -0.01 4.24
C LEU A 55 9.00 -0.56 5.32
N ASP A 56 10.19 -0.99 4.93
CA ASP A 56 11.16 -1.49 5.91
C ASP A 56 11.57 -0.39 6.89
N LYS A 57 11.78 0.83 6.39
CA LYS A 57 12.11 1.95 7.26
C LYS A 57 11.01 2.21 8.28
N LEU A 58 9.77 1.98 7.91
CA LEU A 58 8.63 2.24 8.76
C LEU A 58 8.23 1.03 9.60
N GLY A 59 8.86 -0.13 9.37
CA GLY A 59 8.51 -1.34 10.10
C GLY A 59 7.18 -1.92 9.69
N ILE A 60 6.77 -1.73 8.44
CA ILE A 60 5.47 -2.19 7.95
C ILE A 60 5.63 -3.40 7.05
N PRO A 61 5.03 -4.54 7.40
CA PRO A 61 5.07 -5.72 6.52
C PRO A 61 4.27 -5.45 5.25
N PRO A 62 4.83 -5.73 4.07
CA PRO A 62 4.14 -5.42 2.81
C PRO A 62 2.77 -6.08 2.66
N GLU A 63 2.59 -7.26 3.23
CA GLU A 63 1.33 -7.98 3.10
C GLU A 63 0.21 -7.41 3.96
N LYS A 64 0.52 -6.44 4.82
CA LYS A 64 -0.47 -5.83 5.69
C LYS A 64 -0.93 -4.47 5.16
N ALA A 65 -1.17 -4.38 3.85
CA ALA A 65 -1.69 -3.16 3.25
C ALA A 65 -3.06 -2.82 3.83
N THR A 66 -3.37 -1.55 3.89
CA THR A 66 -4.67 -1.09 4.39
C THR A 66 -5.66 -0.84 3.26
N TYR A 67 -5.19 -0.89 2.01
CA TYR A 67 -6.04 -0.77 0.83
C TYR A 67 -5.31 -1.39 -0.36
N VAL A 68 -6.02 -2.18 -1.17
CA VAL A 68 -5.50 -2.76 -2.40
C VAL A 68 -6.58 -2.70 -3.46
N CYS A 69 -6.25 -2.22 -4.65
CA CYS A 69 -7.18 -2.17 -5.77
C CYS A 69 -6.44 -2.45 -7.07
N HIS A 70 -6.97 -3.36 -7.86
CA HIS A 70 -6.50 -3.59 -9.23
C HIS A 70 -7.20 -2.57 -10.12
N LEU A 71 -6.45 -1.69 -10.76
CA LEU A 71 -7.03 -0.65 -11.59
C LEU A 71 -7.29 -1.12 -13.02
N TYR A 72 -6.28 -1.65 -13.68
CA TYR A 72 -6.44 -2.23 -15.03
C TYR A 72 -5.17 -2.98 -15.41
N ASP A 73 -5.26 -3.80 -16.45
CA ASP A 73 -4.06 -4.46 -16.98
C ASP A 73 -3.58 -3.71 -18.20
N ASN A 74 -2.32 -3.86 -18.51
CA ASN A 74 -1.70 -3.23 -19.67
C ASN A 74 -0.62 -4.17 -20.19
N GLU A 75 0.13 -3.74 -21.21
CA GLU A 75 1.15 -4.58 -21.82
C GLU A 75 2.24 -5.03 -20.88
N LYS A 76 2.47 -4.27 -19.82
CA LYS A 76 3.54 -4.57 -18.87
C LYS A 76 3.08 -5.38 -17.67
N GLY A 77 1.78 -5.53 -17.49
CA GLY A 77 1.22 -6.27 -16.35
C GLY A 77 -0.05 -5.66 -15.84
N HIS A 78 -0.19 -5.63 -14.53
CA HIS A 78 -1.42 -5.19 -13.88
C HIS A 78 -1.12 -4.01 -12.98
N LEU A 79 -1.79 -2.88 -13.24
CA LEU A 79 -1.59 -1.68 -12.43
C LEU A 79 -2.43 -1.77 -11.19
N TYR A 80 -1.77 -1.73 -10.03
CA TYR A 80 -2.42 -1.75 -8.74
C TYR A 80 -2.23 -0.43 -8.03
N GLN A 81 -3.23 -0.03 -7.24
CA GLN A 81 -3.11 1.03 -6.26
C GLN A 81 -3.20 0.34 -4.91
N PHE A 82 -2.24 0.59 -4.04
CA PHE A 82 -2.29 0.03 -2.69
C PHE A 82 -1.68 1.03 -1.71
N SER A 83 -2.12 0.96 -0.45
CA SER A 83 -1.79 1.96 0.54
C SER A 83 -1.47 1.35 1.88
N TYR A 84 -0.71 2.10 2.67
CA TYR A 84 -0.37 1.74 4.05
C TYR A 84 -0.62 2.97 4.91
N ARG A 85 -1.42 2.82 5.96
CA ARG A 85 -1.72 3.95 6.83
C ARG A 85 -0.57 4.17 7.80
N ILE A 86 -0.26 5.42 8.10
CA ILE A 86 0.88 5.79 8.92
C ILE A 86 0.41 6.80 9.96
N ALA A 87 0.77 6.55 11.24
CA ALA A 87 0.44 7.49 12.30
C ALA A 87 1.37 8.69 12.20
N GLY A 88 0.80 9.88 12.08
CA GLY A 88 1.56 11.11 11.96
C GLY A 88 0.87 12.13 11.08
N ASN A 89 1.65 13.07 10.59
CA ASN A 89 1.15 14.19 9.82
C ASN A 89 2.00 14.49 8.61
N ILE A 90 1.37 14.97 7.56
CA ILE A 90 2.10 15.54 6.43
C ILE A 90 2.35 17.00 6.78
N LEU A 91 3.60 17.40 6.88
CA LEU A 91 3.96 18.76 7.25
C LEU A 91 4.03 19.71 6.06
N SER A 92 4.58 19.24 4.94
CA SER A 92 4.69 20.06 3.76
C SER A 92 5.09 19.21 2.57
N GLY A 93 5.07 19.81 1.38
CA GLY A 93 5.48 19.15 0.15
C GLY A 93 4.31 18.85 -0.74
N GLU A 94 4.60 18.44 -1.95
CA GLU A 94 3.60 18.05 -2.92
C GLU A 94 3.95 16.68 -3.45
N PRO A 95 2.95 15.89 -3.84
CA PRO A 95 3.22 14.58 -4.41
C PRO A 95 4.13 14.72 -5.62
N ASN A 96 5.15 13.88 -5.69
CA ASN A 96 6.05 13.88 -6.83
C ASN A 96 5.51 12.93 -7.88
N SER A 97 4.96 13.48 -8.95
CA SER A 97 4.31 12.67 -9.98
C SER A 97 5.27 11.74 -10.72
N LYS A 98 6.56 11.92 -10.54
CA LYS A 98 7.55 11.06 -11.19
C LYS A 98 7.81 9.79 -10.38
N GLU A 99 7.35 9.75 -9.13
CA GLU A 99 7.55 8.59 -8.30
C GLU A 99 6.29 7.77 -8.21
N ALA A 100 6.43 6.50 -7.90
CA ALA A 100 5.30 5.59 -7.84
C ALA A 100 4.47 5.75 -6.58
N GLY A 101 4.92 6.55 -5.62
CA GLY A 101 4.23 6.72 -4.34
C GLY A 101 3.98 8.16 -3.97
N GLN A 102 3.03 8.39 -3.09
CA GLN A 102 2.76 9.73 -2.54
C GLN A 102 2.10 9.61 -1.18
N CYS A 103 2.21 10.68 -0.38
CA CYS A 103 1.50 10.78 0.88
C CYS A 103 0.19 11.52 0.65
N CYS A 104 -0.87 11.08 1.32
CA CYS A 104 -2.22 11.58 1.07
C CYS A 104 -2.98 11.78 2.37
N HIS A 105 -3.72 12.89 2.47
CA HIS A 105 -4.54 13.17 3.65
C HIS A 105 -5.92 12.53 3.60
N GLU A 106 -6.34 12.05 2.45
CA GLU A 106 -7.68 11.48 2.32
C GLU A 106 -7.61 9.97 2.39
N PRO A 107 -7.50 9.41 3.59
CA PRO A 107 -7.31 7.97 3.74
C PRO A 107 -8.58 7.21 3.38
N TYR A 108 -8.39 6.05 2.80
CA TYR A 108 -9.49 5.14 2.56
C TYR A 108 -9.93 4.55 3.91
N PRO A 109 -11.22 4.42 4.15
CA PRO A 109 -11.73 4.08 5.48
C PRO A 109 -11.64 2.61 5.87
N TYR A 110 -11.33 1.72 4.94
CA TYR A 110 -11.42 0.32 5.26
C TYR A 110 -10.10 -0.30 5.65
N ASP A 111 -10.23 -1.34 6.42
CA ASP A 111 -9.16 -2.23 6.87
C ASP A 111 -8.05 -1.59 7.70
N ALA A 112 -8.40 -0.53 8.42
CA ALA A 112 -7.49 0.03 9.41
C ALA A 112 -8.26 0.41 10.68
N PRO A 113 -9.03 -0.54 11.25
CA PRO A 113 -9.83 -0.23 12.43
C PRO A 113 -8.94 0.10 13.61
N GLY A 114 -9.31 1.16 14.33
CA GLY A 114 -8.56 1.56 15.52
C GLY A 114 -7.21 2.17 15.23
N PHE A 115 -6.93 2.56 13.99
CA PHE A 115 -5.64 3.15 13.69
C PHE A 115 -5.51 4.49 14.45
N PRO A 116 -4.37 4.74 15.10
CA PRO A 116 -4.23 5.97 15.91
C PRO A 116 -4.28 7.23 15.05
N GLU A 117 -4.78 8.30 15.66
CA GLU A 117 -4.85 9.59 14.99
C GLU A 117 -3.85 10.52 15.65
N PRO A 118 -3.30 11.49 14.91
CA PRO A 118 -3.55 11.71 13.49
C PRO A 118 -2.85 10.68 12.61
N HIS A 119 -3.31 10.55 11.36
CA HIS A 119 -2.70 9.62 10.42
C HIS A 119 -2.83 10.13 8.99
N PHE A 120 -2.06 9.53 8.09
CA PHE A 120 -2.15 9.79 6.65
C PHE A 120 -1.89 8.46 5.93
N ASP A 121 -2.13 8.43 4.64
CA ASP A 121 -1.86 7.22 3.85
C ASP A 121 -0.64 7.42 2.97
N LEU A 122 0.18 6.39 2.88
CA LEU A 122 1.25 6.30 1.90
C LEU A 122 0.70 5.42 0.78
N GLU A 123 0.45 6.02 -0.39
CA GLU A 123 -0.16 5.32 -1.51
C GLU A 123 0.83 5.04 -2.62
N PHE A 124 0.68 3.89 -3.24
CA PHE A 124 1.53 3.48 -4.36
C PHE A 124 0.69 3.10 -5.56
N TRP A 125 1.21 3.39 -6.77
CA TRP A 125 0.64 2.92 -8.03
C TRP A 125 1.74 2.16 -8.74
N VAL A 126 1.59 0.84 -8.86
CA VAL A 126 2.66 -0.01 -9.36
C VAL A 126 2.09 -1.07 -10.30
N THR A 127 2.77 -1.28 -11.44
CA THR A 127 2.42 -2.35 -12.35
C THR A 127 3.11 -3.63 -11.87
N LEU A 128 2.32 -4.65 -11.59
CA LEU A 128 2.80 -5.91 -11.04
C LEU A 128 2.52 -7.06 -11.99
N PRO A 129 3.35 -8.12 -11.96
CA PRO A 129 3.07 -9.30 -12.78
C PRO A 129 1.96 -10.13 -12.16
N TRP A 130 1.37 -11.00 -12.97
CA TRP A 130 0.41 -11.97 -12.45
C TRP A 130 1.17 -13.25 -12.13
N VAL A 131 1.13 -13.68 -10.87
CA VAL A 131 1.91 -14.83 -10.42
C VAL A 131 1.07 -16.00 -9.96
N LEU A 132 -0.25 -15.90 -10.03
CA LEU A 132 -1.13 -17.00 -9.65
C LEU A 132 -1.24 -18.04 -10.77
N ASP A 133 -1.48 -19.29 -10.40
CA ASP A 133 -1.63 -20.36 -11.39
C ASP A 133 -2.82 -20.16 -12.28
N LYS A 134 -3.90 -19.60 -11.76
CA LYS A 134 -5.11 -19.37 -12.56
C LYS A 134 -5.04 -17.98 -13.18
N PRO A 135 -5.48 -17.84 -14.44
CA PRO A 135 -5.49 -16.54 -15.07
C PRO A 135 -6.49 -15.61 -14.38
N ARG A 136 -6.26 -14.30 -14.51
CA ARG A 136 -7.14 -13.31 -13.92
C ARG A 136 -8.50 -13.37 -14.61
N LYS A 137 -9.57 -13.39 -13.79
CA LYS A 137 -10.91 -13.33 -14.35
C LYS A 137 -11.26 -11.89 -14.65
N CYS A 138 -11.90 -11.67 -15.79
CA CYS A 138 -12.35 -10.35 -16.14
C CYS A 138 -13.54 -9.97 -15.28
N ARG A 139 -13.48 -8.82 -14.63
CA ARG A 139 -14.52 -8.41 -13.77
C ARG A 139 -15.84 -8.21 -14.46
N GLN A 140 -15.78 -7.70 -15.68
CA GLN A 140 -16.96 -7.47 -16.42
C GLN A 140 -17.62 -8.71 -16.79
N GLY A 141 -16.83 -9.69 -17.04
CA GLY A 141 -17.36 -10.91 -17.48
C GLY A 141 -17.62 -11.80 -16.40
N GLU A 142 -17.31 -11.44 -15.22
CA GLU A 142 -17.46 -12.33 -14.23
C GLU A 142 -18.80 -12.62 -13.92
N GLY A 143 -19.62 -11.84 -14.33
CA GLY A 143 -20.94 -12.22 -14.24
C GLY A 143 -21.14 -13.32 -15.15
N GLU A 144 -20.30 -13.50 -16.01
CA GLU A 144 -20.43 -14.51 -16.91
C GLU A 144 -20.08 -15.74 -16.40
#